data_3628b84c584693fb9d69b32e81e36fa0
#
_entry.id   3628b84c584693fb9d69b32e81e36fa0
#
_cell.length_a   1.000
_cell.length_b   1.000
_cell.length_c   1.000
_cell.angle_alpha   90.00
_cell.angle_beta   90.00
_cell.angle_gamma   90.00
#
_symmetry.space_group_name_H-M   'P 1'
#
loop_
_entity.id
_entity.type
_entity.pdbx_description
1 polymer ?
#
loop_
_entity_poly.entity_id
_entity_poly.type
_entity_poly.pdbx_seq_one_letter_code
_entity_poly.pdbx_strand_id
1 'polypeptide(L)'
;MTAGRLLELTVSDLALIDRLRMTLAPGLNVVTGETGAGKSLVIDALGLIRGSRADTGLIRHGADVARVEALFDRIPEPLIAVREVATGGRSTARLDDLATTAARLAEEVGPLVEIHGQHDQQRLLDERWQRDVLDAFGGHGRARAAMVDVVERWRANRAALAELAIDPRELARRVDLLEHEVAEIAGARLRPGEADEIRARLAAAQHGEAIARGAAAVREALTAEGADGSGARDATAVAVREARGLARLDPRFEAVAERLAGLEAELDDVAGEIRDLADTIEHDPGTLAVLEERLGTIYALERRYGDGEAEVIAHGERAAAELQRLGSLDQERARREREDTALLEGVAATAVGLSEARRTAGNALAEAVGVVLEELGFPAGVFDVALGRRVAAGDEAAIELDGDAVAFDASGADQVVFRLAPNPGEPARSLARIASGGELSRVALAIKSILAEADETPVLVFDEVDAGIGGRSADPVGRSLWALARRHQVICVTHLPQIAAHADAHYRIAKRERDGRTVTELEALDREGRIIELAQMLGGEAGGAATLASARELLDRAEAWRGEVAQTG
;
A
#
# COMPACT_ATOMS: atom_id res chain seq x y z
N MET A 1 31.82 15.65 12.58
CA MET A 1 31.44 16.75 11.66
C MET A 1 30.77 16.12 10.47
N THR A 2 29.51 16.44 10.23
CA THR A 2 28.68 15.89 9.17
C THR A 2 29.21 16.27 7.78
N ALA A 3 29.33 15.31 6.88
CA ALA A 3 29.58 15.56 5.45
C ALA A 3 28.36 16.28 4.85
N GLY A 4 28.58 17.18 3.88
CA GLY A 4 27.48 17.90 3.22
C GLY A 4 27.39 19.39 3.53
N ARG A 5 28.44 19.98 4.15
CA ARG A 5 28.53 21.43 4.36
C ARG A 5 28.61 22.18 3.04
N LEU A 6 28.07 23.39 3.01
CA LEU A 6 28.21 24.29 1.89
C LEU A 6 29.57 24.99 1.94
N LEU A 7 30.45 24.70 1.02
CA LEU A 7 31.78 25.28 0.94
C LEU A 7 31.77 26.66 0.27
N GLU A 8 30.98 26.78 -0.80
CA GLU A 8 30.94 27.98 -1.62
C GLU A 8 29.55 28.17 -2.24
N LEU A 9 29.10 29.40 -2.26
CA LEU A 9 27.92 29.86 -2.99
C LEU A 9 28.33 30.94 -3.99
N THR A 10 28.06 30.70 -5.27
CA THR A 10 28.26 31.69 -6.35
C THR A 10 26.91 32.09 -6.94
N VAL A 11 26.66 33.38 -7.04
CA VAL A 11 25.43 33.95 -7.58
C VAL A 11 25.78 34.94 -8.67
N SER A 12 25.12 34.86 -9.82
CA SER A 12 25.28 35.79 -10.93
C SER A 12 23.93 36.24 -11.47
N ASP A 13 23.80 37.55 -11.73
CA ASP A 13 22.63 38.17 -12.35
C ASP A 13 21.28 37.88 -11.62
N LEU A 14 21.32 37.85 -10.28
CA LEU A 14 20.15 37.67 -9.43
C LEU A 14 19.75 39.00 -8.77
N ALA A 15 18.64 39.59 -9.16
CA ALA A 15 18.10 40.86 -8.66
C ALA A 15 19.15 41.99 -8.65
N LEU A 16 19.65 42.43 -7.50
CA LEU A 16 20.68 43.44 -7.35
C LEU A 16 22.11 42.87 -7.43
N ILE A 17 22.25 41.56 -7.40
CA ILE A 17 23.56 40.89 -7.46
C ILE A 17 24.00 40.77 -8.94
N ASP A 18 25.13 41.41 -9.25
CA ASP A 18 25.83 41.21 -10.53
C ASP A 18 26.63 39.89 -10.47
N ARG A 19 27.57 39.85 -9.54
CA ARG A 19 28.32 38.64 -9.22
C ARG A 19 28.71 38.65 -7.76
N LEU A 20 28.38 37.55 -7.08
CA LEU A 20 28.70 37.35 -5.68
C LEU A 20 29.34 35.96 -5.53
N ARG A 21 30.44 35.89 -4.78
CA ARG A 21 31.05 34.62 -4.38
C ARG A 21 31.27 34.64 -2.86
N MET A 22 30.68 33.66 -2.18
CA MET A 22 30.74 33.52 -0.74
C MET A 22 31.37 32.17 -0.40
N THR A 23 32.57 32.21 0.18
CA THR A 23 33.22 31.00 0.73
C THR A 23 32.82 30.92 2.20
N LEU A 24 32.15 29.83 2.60
CA LEU A 24 31.60 29.68 3.93
C LEU A 24 32.56 28.92 4.84
N ALA A 25 32.62 29.37 6.10
CA ALA A 25 33.35 28.68 7.17
C ALA A 25 32.48 27.58 7.80
N PRO A 26 33.10 26.55 8.42
CA PRO A 26 32.40 25.72 9.40
C PRO A 26 31.93 26.59 10.57
N GLY A 27 30.79 26.23 11.18
CA GLY A 27 30.28 27.02 12.31
C GLY A 27 29.26 28.08 11.88
N LEU A 28 29.20 29.20 12.65
CA LEU A 28 28.22 30.27 12.47
C LEU A 28 28.72 31.31 11.45
N ASN A 29 28.08 31.34 10.28
CA ASN A 29 28.29 32.35 9.25
C ASN A 29 27.18 33.41 9.36
N VAL A 30 27.54 34.64 9.60
CA VAL A 30 26.57 35.74 9.72
C VAL A 30 26.71 36.70 8.54
N VAL A 31 25.56 37.07 7.99
CA VAL A 31 25.46 38.06 6.91
C VAL A 31 24.74 39.31 7.44
N THR A 32 25.43 40.45 7.39
CA THR A 32 24.90 41.76 7.75
C THR A 32 24.86 42.71 6.56
N GLY A 33 24.36 43.90 6.74
CA GLY A 33 24.30 44.96 5.75
C GLY A 33 23.01 45.76 5.81
N GLU A 34 22.91 46.82 5.01
CA GLU A 34 21.76 47.73 4.96
C GLU A 34 20.46 46.99 4.52
N THR A 35 19.30 47.50 4.98
CA THR A 35 17.99 47.06 4.56
C THR A 35 17.83 47.20 3.02
N GLY A 36 17.42 46.15 2.34
CA GLY A 36 17.28 46.14 0.87
C GLY A 36 18.61 46.04 0.11
N ALA A 37 19.75 45.76 0.77
CA ALA A 37 21.04 45.56 0.11
C ALA A 37 21.22 44.19 -0.53
N GLY A 38 20.26 43.28 -0.35
CA GLY A 38 20.33 41.94 -0.97
C GLY A 38 20.61 40.81 0.01
N LYS A 39 20.44 41.02 1.32
CA LYS A 39 20.60 39.96 2.34
C LYS A 39 19.69 38.77 2.06
N SER A 40 18.40 39.02 1.84
CA SER A 40 17.42 37.96 1.49
C SER A 40 17.72 37.28 0.15
N LEU A 41 18.47 37.93 -0.76
CA LEU A 41 18.85 37.32 -2.04
C LEU A 41 19.83 36.14 -1.87
N VAL A 42 20.61 36.10 -0.79
CA VAL A 42 21.44 34.91 -0.47
C VAL A 42 20.53 33.74 -0.09
N ILE A 43 19.43 34.00 0.61
CA ILE A 43 18.44 32.99 0.98
C ILE A 43 17.64 32.53 -0.25
N ASP A 44 17.21 33.47 -1.11
CA ASP A 44 16.55 33.16 -2.38
C ASP A 44 17.46 32.29 -3.27
N ALA A 45 18.76 32.60 -3.33
CA ALA A 45 19.74 31.80 -4.06
C ALA A 45 19.84 30.38 -3.50
N LEU A 46 19.90 30.20 -2.18
CA LEU A 46 19.88 28.89 -1.52
C LEU A 46 18.56 28.16 -1.76
N GLY A 47 17.43 28.85 -1.76
CA GLY A 47 16.12 28.31 -2.11
C GLY A 47 16.09 27.77 -3.56
N LEU A 48 16.65 28.50 -4.52
CA LEU A 48 16.75 28.05 -5.92
C LEU A 48 17.58 26.78 -6.04
N ILE A 49 18.72 26.70 -5.35
CA ILE A 49 19.59 25.50 -5.34
C ILE A 49 18.89 24.32 -4.68
N ARG A 50 18.08 24.56 -3.65
CA ARG A 50 17.27 23.54 -2.99
C ARG A 50 16.10 23.04 -3.84
N GLY A 51 15.85 23.65 -5.03
CA GLY A 51 14.82 23.22 -5.95
C GLY A 51 13.52 24.00 -5.89
N SER A 52 13.48 25.13 -5.19
CA SER A 52 12.30 26.00 -5.13
C SER A 52 11.86 26.47 -6.52
N ARG A 53 10.58 26.88 -6.62
CA ARG A 53 10.02 27.38 -7.87
C ARG A 53 10.80 28.60 -8.35
N ALA A 54 11.24 28.55 -9.62
CA ALA A 54 11.93 29.67 -10.25
C ALA A 54 10.97 30.84 -10.49
N ASP A 55 11.35 32.03 -10.01
CA ASP A 55 10.66 33.29 -10.31
C ASP A 55 11.52 34.14 -11.25
N THR A 56 10.97 34.46 -12.42
CA THR A 56 11.64 35.33 -13.40
C THR A 56 11.83 36.77 -12.90
N GLY A 57 11.05 37.20 -11.88
CA GLY A 57 11.23 38.48 -11.21
C GLY A 57 12.54 38.60 -10.43
N LEU A 58 13.20 37.49 -10.14
CA LEU A 58 14.53 37.46 -9.52
C LEU A 58 15.68 37.68 -10.52
N ILE A 59 15.42 37.75 -11.83
CA ILE A 59 16.48 37.99 -12.82
C ILE A 59 16.86 39.48 -12.79
N ARG A 60 18.16 39.75 -12.77
CA ARG A 60 18.68 41.12 -12.82
C ARG A 60 18.19 41.84 -14.05
N HIS A 61 17.77 43.09 -13.90
CA HIS A 61 17.32 43.92 -15.02
C HIS A 61 18.41 44.09 -16.08
N GLY A 62 18.12 43.63 -17.30
CA GLY A 62 19.04 43.67 -18.43
C GLY A 62 19.91 42.42 -18.58
N ALA A 63 19.77 41.42 -17.74
CA ALA A 63 20.35 40.10 -17.90
C ALA A 63 19.34 39.12 -18.53
N ASP A 64 19.81 38.14 -19.27
CA ASP A 64 18.97 37.10 -19.88
C ASP A 64 18.77 35.91 -18.96
N VAL A 65 19.73 35.62 -18.06
CA VAL A 65 19.77 34.44 -17.21
C VAL A 65 20.34 34.80 -15.82
N ALA A 66 19.65 34.44 -14.76
CA ALA A 66 20.21 34.37 -13.42
C ALA A 66 20.77 32.98 -13.15
N ARG A 67 21.97 32.90 -12.55
CA ARG A 67 22.64 31.63 -12.23
C ARG A 67 23.07 31.59 -10.76
N VAL A 68 22.77 30.47 -10.13
CA VAL A 68 23.24 30.13 -8.79
C VAL A 68 23.99 28.81 -8.85
N GLU A 69 25.14 28.74 -8.18
CA GLU A 69 25.97 27.57 -8.05
C GLU A 69 26.39 27.37 -6.60
N ALA A 70 26.26 26.16 -6.10
CA ALA A 70 26.63 25.78 -4.73
C ALA A 70 27.53 24.55 -4.74
N LEU A 71 28.62 24.61 -3.99
CA LEU A 71 29.57 23.53 -3.79
C LEU A 71 29.42 22.97 -2.38
N PHE A 72 29.10 21.69 -2.27
CA PHE A 72 28.95 20.97 -1.01
C PHE A 72 30.06 19.97 -0.75
N ASP A 73 30.53 19.90 0.50
CA ASP A 73 31.48 18.91 1.00
C ASP A 73 30.80 17.56 1.20
N ARG A 74 30.66 16.78 0.14
CA ARG A 74 30.06 15.44 0.19
C ARG A 74 31.15 14.38 0.02
N ILE A 75 31.05 13.28 0.74
CA ILE A 75 31.95 12.14 0.64
C ILE A 75 31.26 11.07 -0.25
N PRO A 76 31.95 10.43 -1.22
CA PRO A 76 33.41 10.52 -1.50
C PRO A 76 33.82 11.73 -2.35
N GLU A 77 32.90 12.36 -3.07
CA GLU A 77 33.20 13.48 -3.96
C GLU A 77 32.33 14.69 -3.65
N PRO A 78 32.87 15.93 -3.74
CA PRO A 78 32.07 17.14 -3.59
C PRO A 78 30.89 17.15 -4.56
N LEU A 79 29.77 17.78 -4.14
CA LEU A 79 28.58 17.94 -4.96
C LEU A 79 28.51 19.37 -5.48
N ILE A 80 28.45 19.57 -6.79
CA ILE A 80 28.19 20.85 -7.43
C ILE A 80 26.74 20.90 -7.90
N ALA A 81 25.96 21.80 -7.31
CA ALA A 81 24.58 22.05 -7.69
C ALA A 81 24.45 23.39 -8.41
N VAL A 82 23.84 23.42 -9.57
CA VAL A 82 23.65 24.63 -10.39
C VAL A 82 22.18 24.79 -10.75
N ARG A 83 21.70 26.04 -10.64
CA ARG A 83 20.37 26.45 -11.06
C ARG A 83 20.45 27.69 -11.94
N GLU A 84 19.80 27.64 -13.11
CA GLU A 84 19.67 28.78 -14.00
C GLU A 84 18.20 29.09 -14.28
N VAL A 85 17.87 30.38 -14.30
CA VAL A 85 16.53 30.90 -14.59
C VAL A 85 16.63 31.92 -15.70
N ALA A 86 15.99 31.68 -16.83
CA ALA A 86 15.99 32.56 -18.00
C ALA A 86 14.74 33.46 -18.05
N THR A 87 14.86 34.64 -18.65
CA THR A 87 13.74 35.60 -18.82
C THR A 87 12.53 35.01 -19.55
N GLY A 88 12.73 34.02 -20.42
CA GLY A 88 11.67 33.26 -21.10
C GLY A 88 10.93 32.26 -20.20
N GLY A 89 11.16 32.25 -18.87
CA GLY A 89 10.52 31.33 -17.93
C GLY A 89 11.12 29.91 -17.93
N ARG A 90 12.09 29.63 -18.79
CA ARG A 90 12.81 28.37 -18.79
C ARG A 90 13.79 28.32 -17.60
N SER A 91 13.74 27.23 -16.87
CA SER A 91 14.68 26.98 -15.78
C SER A 91 15.41 25.67 -16.00
N THR A 92 16.72 25.67 -15.81
CA THR A 92 17.57 24.50 -15.92
C THR A 92 18.26 24.20 -14.59
N ALA A 93 18.52 22.92 -14.33
CA ALA A 93 19.25 22.46 -13.18
C ALA A 93 20.36 21.51 -13.59
N ARG A 94 21.46 21.49 -12.84
CA ARG A 94 22.59 20.55 -13.04
C ARG A 94 23.10 20.06 -11.70
N LEU A 95 23.54 18.81 -11.67
CA LEU A 95 24.29 18.19 -10.57
C LEU A 95 25.57 17.61 -11.18
N ASP A 96 26.74 18.02 -10.67
CA ASP A 96 28.06 17.59 -11.15
C ASP A 96 28.17 17.66 -12.70
N ASP A 97 27.81 18.82 -13.27
CA ASP A 97 27.72 19.11 -14.70
C ASP A 97 26.68 18.34 -15.52
N LEU A 98 25.97 17.39 -14.93
CA LEU A 98 24.92 16.63 -15.60
C LEU A 98 23.58 17.38 -15.50
N ALA A 99 22.90 17.53 -16.64
CA ALA A 99 21.56 18.13 -16.68
C ALA A 99 20.57 17.28 -15.87
N THR A 100 19.76 17.94 -15.01
CA THR A 100 18.79 17.30 -14.15
C THR A 100 17.49 18.09 -14.08
N THR A 101 16.51 17.60 -13.31
CA THR A 101 15.26 18.31 -13.04
C THR A 101 15.33 19.06 -11.71
N ALA A 102 14.45 20.06 -11.53
CA ALA A 102 14.32 20.76 -10.25
C ALA A 102 13.89 19.80 -9.12
N ALA A 103 13.08 18.79 -9.43
CA ALA A 103 12.66 17.76 -8.47
C ALA A 103 13.86 16.91 -8.00
N ARG A 104 14.70 16.47 -8.95
CA ARG A 104 15.91 15.71 -8.60
C ARG A 104 16.91 16.55 -7.82
N LEU A 105 17.04 17.84 -8.16
CA LEU A 105 17.85 18.78 -7.40
C LEU A 105 17.34 18.90 -5.95
N ALA A 106 16.01 18.99 -5.78
CA ALA A 106 15.39 19.04 -4.45
C ALA A 106 15.61 17.75 -3.64
N GLU A 107 15.59 16.58 -4.27
CA GLU A 107 15.89 15.29 -3.63
C GLU A 107 17.33 15.20 -3.12
N GLU A 108 18.31 15.70 -3.89
CA GLU A 108 19.74 15.61 -3.54
C GLU A 108 20.20 16.73 -2.59
N VAL A 109 19.75 17.96 -2.81
CA VAL A 109 20.17 19.13 -2.02
C VAL A 109 19.23 19.43 -0.85
N GLY A 110 17.95 19.07 -0.97
CA GLY A 110 16.95 19.30 0.08
C GLY A 110 17.35 18.77 1.45
N PRO A 111 17.91 17.55 1.57
CA PRO A 111 18.41 17.02 2.84
C PRO A 111 19.65 17.75 3.38
N LEU A 112 20.42 18.43 2.53
CA LEU A 112 21.66 19.09 2.91
C LEU A 112 21.43 20.50 3.49
N VAL A 113 20.36 21.19 3.08
CA VAL A 113 20.10 22.59 3.46
C VAL A 113 18.68 22.74 3.95
N GLU A 114 18.49 23.23 5.15
CA GLU A 114 17.18 23.61 5.70
C GLU A 114 17.12 25.11 5.95
N ILE A 115 16.10 25.78 5.41
CA ILE A 115 15.93 27.23 5.49
C ILE A 115 14.76 27.53 6.45
N HIS A 116 15.00 28.43 7.41
CA HIS A 116 14.02 28.94 8.37
C HIS A 116 13.81 30.43 8.15
N GLY A 117 12.84 30.82 7.33
CA GLY A 117 12.55 32.20 6.95
C GLY A 117 11.14 32.35 6.37
N GLN A 118 10.77 33.58 5.94
CA GLN A 118 9.40 33.94 5.52
C GLN A 118 8.74 33.01 4.49
N HIS A 119 9.48 32.35 3.64
CA HIS A 119 8.93 31.54 2.54
C HIS A 119 9.07 30.03 2.73
N ASP A 120 9.87 29.56 3.71
CA ASP A 120 10.22 28.14 3.83
C ASP A 120 9.78 27.51 5.17
N GLN A 121 9.01 28.24 5.98
CA GLN A 121 8.44 27.75 7.26
C GLN A 121 7.41 26.62 7.07
N GLN A 122 7.03 26.28 5.83
CA GLN A 122 6.05 25.25 5.53
C GLN A 122 6.38 23.89 6.18
N ARG A 123 7.69 23.58 6.32
CA ARG A 123 8.11 22.32 6.93
C ARG A 123 7.81 22.27 8.43
N LEU A 124 8.05 23.38 9.15
CA LEU A 124 7.71 23.50 10.57
C LEU A 124 6.20 23.39 10.83
N LEU A 125 5.39 23.77 9.84
CA LEU A 125 3.93 23.72 9.89
C LEU A 125 3.36 22.37 9.47
N ASP A 126 4.17 21.46 8.90
CA ASP A 126 3.76 20.12 8.48
C ASP A 126 3.65 19.19 9.70
N GLU A 127 2.45 18.68 9.95
CA GLU A 127 2.17 17.75 11.06
C GLU A 127 2.98 16.45 10.95
N ARG A 128 3.35 16.03 9.74
CA ARG A 128 4.23 14.86 9.54
C ARG A 128 5.63 15.14 10.04
N TRP A 129 6.17 16.30 9.70
CA TRP A 129 7.47 16.73 10.21
C TRP A 129 7.45 16.87 11.73
N GLN A 130 6.39 17.48 12.31
CA GLN A 130 6.25 17.65 13.77
C GLN A 130 6.22 16.28 14.48
N ARG A 131 5.53 15.31 13.92
CA ARG A 131 5.54 13.94 14.41
C ARG A 131 6.94 13.30 14.34
N ASP A 132 7.62 13.44 13.20
CA ASP A 132 8.96 12.89 13.00
C ASP A 132 9.98 13.51 13.97
N VAL A 133 9.86 14.81 14.27
CA VAL A 133 10.61 15.52 15.30
C VAL A 133 10.35 14.92 16.69
N LEU A 134 9.08 14.72 17.04
CA LEU A 134 8.71 14.12 18.32
C LEU A 134 9.24 12.70 18.46
N ASP A 135 9.13 11.90 17.40
CA ASP A 135 9.62 10.51 17.37
C ASP A 135 11.16 10.45 17.46
N ALA A 136 11.87 11.38 16.81
CA ALA A 136 13.33 11.49 16.92
C ALA A 136 13.76 11.87 18.34
N PHE A 137 13.11 12.87 18.94
CA PHE A 137 13.38 13.29 20.32
C PHE A 137 13.12 12.17 21.33
N GLY A 138 12.01 11.45 21.18
CA GLY A 138 11.64 10.34 22.07
C GLY A 138 12.38 9.02 21.79
N GLY A 139 13.18 8.93 20.72
CA GLY A 139 13.87 7.71 20.33
C GLY A 139 12.93 6.58 19.89
N HIS A 140 11.79 6.91 19.30
CA HIS A 140 10.70 5.97 18.98
C HIS A 140 10.96 5.10 17.74
N GLY A 141 12.17 5.02 17.19
CA GLY A 141 12.50 4.31 15.96
C GLY A 141 12.04 2.83 15.98
N ARG A 142 12.21 2.12 17.11
CA ARG A 142 11.74 0.72 17.24
C ARG A 142 10.22 0.59 17.26
N ALA A 143 9.54 1.47 17.98
CA ALA A 143 8.09 1.46 18.05
C ALA A 143 7.45 1.80 16.69
N ARG A 144 8.03 2.74 15.95
CA ARG A 144 7.63 3.05 14.57
C ARG A 144 7.86 1.87 13.62
N ALA A 145 9.01 1.22 13.71
CA ALA A 145 9.30 0.04 12.88
C ALA A 145 8.29 -1.09 13.15
N ALA A 146 7.93 -1.33 14.41
CA ALA A 146 6.89 -2.30 14.77
C ALA A 146 5.51 -1.91 14.20
N MET A 147 5.16 -0.62 14.21
CA MET A 147 3.92 -0.12 13.62
C MET A 147 3.88 -0.32 12.10
N VAL A 148 4.98 -0.03 11.42
CA VAL A 148 5.13 -0.28 9.97
C VAL A 148 4.92 -1.77 9.67
N ASP A 149 5.62 -2.68 10.37
CA ASP A 149 5.54 -4.13 10.15
C ASP A 149 4.11 -4.65 10.29
N VAL A 150 3.42 -4.32 11.37
CA VAL A 150 2.06 -4.83 11.61
C VAL A 150 1.07 -4.29 10.58
N VAL A 151 1.17 -3.01 10.18
CA VAL A 151 0.31 -2.40 9.17
C VAL A 151 0.58 -2.98 7.78
N GLU A 152 1.82 -3.22 7.41
CA GLU A 152 2.16 -3.86 6.13
C GLU A 152 1.63 -5.29 6.06
N ARG A 153 1.76 -6.07 7.12
CA ARG A 153 1.18 -7.42 7.21
C ARG A 153 -0.33 -7.40 7.11
N TRP A 154 -0.99 -6.47 7.80
CA TRP A 154 -2.42 -6.30 7.69
C TRP A 154 -2.85 -5.93 6.26
N ARG A 155 -2.18 -4.99 5.60
CA ARG A 155 -2.46 -4.63 4.20
C ARG A 155 -2.28 -5.80 3.24
N ALA A 156 -1.21 -6.56 3.42
CA ALA A 156 -0.96 -7.76 2.61
C ALA A 156 -2.07 -8.81 2.78
N ASN A 157 -2.53 -9.04 4.03
CA ASN A 157 -3.65 -9.95 4.30
C ASN A 157 -4.96 -9.45 3.68
N ARG A 158 -5.26 -8.17 3.76
CA ARG A 158 -6.45 -7.54 3.13
C ARG A 158 -6.43 -7.64 1.61
N ALA A 159 -5.25 -7.46 0.99
CA ALA A 159 -5.10 -7.65 -0.44
C ALA A 159 -5.38 -9.11 -0.84
N ALA A 160 -4.83 -10.08 -0.11
CA ALA A 160 -5.10 -11.50 -0.34
C ALA A 160 -6.56 -11.87 -0.12
N LEU A 161 -7.24 -11.29 0.88
CA LEU A 161 -8.70 -11.45 1.08
C LEU A 161 -9.50 -10.90 -0.10
N ALA A 162 -9.10 -9.77 -0.65
CA ALA A 162 -9.78 -9.17 -1.81
C ALA A 162 -9.68 -10.07 -3.06
N GLU A 163 -8.55 -10.77 -3.25
CA GLU A 163 -8.39 -11.75 -4.34
C GLU A 163 -9.28 -13.00 -4.17
N LEU A 164 -9.62 -13.36 -2.93
CA LEU A 164 -10.52 -14.46 -2.58
C LEU A 164 -12.00 -14.04 -2.56
N ALA A 165 -12.33 -12.80 -2.88
CA ALA A 165 -13.69 -12.28 -2.83
C ALA A 165 -14.56 -12.89 -3.94
N ILE A 166 -15.25 -13.99 -3.62
CA ILE A 166 -16.36 -14.57 -4.40
C ILE A 166 -17.65 -14.21 -3.66
N ASP A 167 -18.71 -13.87 -4.38
CA ASP A 167 -20.03 -13.66 -3.77
C ASP A 167 -20.45 -14.92 -2.98
N PRO A 168 -20.65 -14.83 -1.66
CA PRO A 168 -21.00 -15.99 -0.83
C PRO A 168 -22.26 -16.73 -1.31
N ARG A 169 -23.21 -16.01 -1.91
CA ARG A 169 -24.44 -16.62 -2.44
C ARG A 169 -24.19 -17.41 -3.71
N GLU A 170 -23.27 -16.93 -4.53
CA GLU A 170 -22.88 -17.61 -5.76
C GLU A 170 -22.02 -18.84 -5.44
N LEU A 171 -21.09 -18.71 -4.48
CA LEU A 171 -20.31 -19.82 -3.97
C LEU A 171 -21.19 -20.93 -3.42
N ALA A 172 -22.13 -20.62 -2.51
CA ALA A 172 -23.05 -21.61 -1.94
C ALA A 172 -23.87 -22.33 -3.00
N ARG A 173 -24.47 -21.59 -3.95
CA ARG A 173 -25.24 -22.20 -5.05
C ARG A 173 -24.37 -23.11 -5.93
N ARG A 174 -23.11 -22.74 -6.16
CA ARG A 174 -22.20 -23.55 -6.96
C ARG A 174 -21.79 -24.82 -6.23
N VAL A 175 -21.53 -24.73 -4.92
CA VAL A 175 -21.24 -25.88 -4.06
C VAL A 175 -22.42 -26.85 -4.03
N ASP A 176 -23.65 -26.38 -3.73
CA ASP A 176 -24.86 -27.21 -3.70
C ASP A 176 -25.08 -27.94 -5.02
N LEU A 177 -24.90 -27.27 -6.15
CA LEU A 177 -25.01 -27.88 -7.49
C LEU A 177 -23.98 -28.98 -7.70
N LEU A 178 -22.72 -28.71 -7.40
CA LEU A 178 -21.64 -29.67 -7.57
C LEU A 178 -21.76 -30.86 -6.63
N GLU A 179 -22.20 -30.66 -5.37
CA GLU A 179 -22.48 -31.74 -4.43
C GLU A 179 -23.58 -32.67 -4.98
N HIS A 180 -24.65 -32.10 -5.55
CA HIS A 180 -25.74 -32.88 -6.17
C HIS A 180 -25.22 -33.69 -7.38
N GLU A 181 -24.49 -33.06 -8.29
CA GLU A 181 -23.92 -33.73 -9.48
C GLU A 181 -23.00 -34.89 -9.09
N VAL A 182 -22.07 -34.61 -8.14
CA VAL A 182 -21.13 -35.65 -7.65
C VAL A 182 -21.88 -36.80 -6.98
N ALA A 183 -22.86 -36.53 -6.12
CA ALA A 183 -23.63 -37.55 -5.44
C ALA A 183 -24.46 -38.40 -6.39
N GLU A 184 -25.12 -37.80 -7.38
CA GLU A 184 -25.93 -38.49 -8.38
C GLU A 184 -25.07 -39.42 -9.29
N ILE A 185 -23.96 -38.90 -9.82
CA ILE A 185 -23.05 -39.67 -10.68
C ILE A 185 -22.36 -40.79 -9.89
N ALA A 186 -21.80 -40.48 -8.71
CA ALA A 186 -21.15 -41.49 -7.87
C ALA A 186 -22.12 -42.58 -7.40
N GLY A 187 -23.36 -42.17 -7.02
CA GLY A 187 -24.43 -43.12 -6.62
C GLY A 187 -24.81 -44.10 -7.72
N ALA A 188 -24.77 -43.66 -8.96
CA ALA A 188 -25.07 -44.49 -10.12
C ALA A 188 -24.02 -45.58 -10.42
N ARG A 189 -22.76 -45.40 -9.95
CA ARG A 189 -21.67 -46.40 -10.12
C ARG A 189 -21.52 -46.88 -11.55
N LEU A 190 -21.52 -45.97 -12.49
CA LEU A 190 -21.38 -46.27 -13.93
C LEU A 190 -20.03 -46.92 -14.23
N ARG A 191 -20.06 -47.81 -15.23
CA ARG A 191 -18.86 -48.44 -15.81
C ARG A 191 -18.80 -48.13 -17.30
N PRO A 192 -17.64 -47.80 -17.85
CA PRO A 192 -17.51 -47.61 -19.31
C PRO A 192 -17.95 -48.84 -20.08
N GLY A 193 -18.82 -48.66 -21.09
CA GLY A 193 -19.35 -49.74 -21.93
C GLY A 193 -20.51 -50.52 -21.31
N GLU A 194 -21.02 -50.11 -20.15
CA GLU A 194 -22.12 -50.78 -19.44
C GLU A 194 -23.41 -50.77 -20.25
N ALA A 195 -23.74 -49.68 -20.95
CA ALA A 195 -24.93 -49.59 -21.79
C ALA A 195 -24.89 -50.57 -22.97
N ASP A 196 -23.73 -50.76 -23.58
CA ASP A 196 -23.55 -51.72 -24.67
C ASP A 196 -23.69 -53.14 -24.18
N GLU A 197 -23.11 -53.47 -23.02
CA GLU A 197 -23.29 -54.79 -22.39
C GLU A 197 -24.77 -55.07 -22.08
N ILE A 198 -25.48 -54.08 -21.50
CA ILE A 198 -26.90 -54.19 -21.16
C ILE A 198 -27.73 -54.33 -22.44
N ARG A 199 -27.47 -53.54 -23.50
CA ARG A 199 -28.19 -53.63 -24.78
C ARG A 199 -28.05 -55.04 -25.43
N ALA A 200 -26.83 -55.58 -25.37
CA ALA A 200 -26.59 -56.92 -25.87
C ALA A 200 -27.38 -57.99 -25.07
N ARG A 201 -27.38 -57.88 -23.75
CA ARG A 201 -28.14 -58.78 -22.85
C ARG A 201 -29.64 -58.60 -23.03
N LEU A 202 -30.13 -57.42 -23.22
CA LEU A 202 -31.54 -57.09 -23.43
C LEU A 202 -32.03 -57.66 -24.75
N ALA A 203 -31.25 -57.55 -25.85
CA ALA A 203 -31.56 -58.17 -27.13
C ALA A 203 -31.61 -59.70 -27.03
N ALA A 204 -30.68 -60.32 -26.30
CA ALA A 204 -30.69 -61.74 -26.04
C ALA A 204 -31.92 -62.17 -25.23
N ALA A 205 -32.27 -61.48 -24.20
CA ALA A 205 -33.44 -61.77 -23.38
C ALA A 205 -34.75 -61.55 -24.12
N GLN A 206 -34.88 -60.53 -24.97
CA GLN A 206 -36.04 -60.29 -25.84
C GLN A 206 -36.21 -61.40 -26.91
N HIS A 207 -35.09 -61.88 -27.49
CA HIS A 207 -35.12 -63.03 -28.40
C HIS A 207 -35.59 -64.27 -27.67
N GLY A 208 -35.11 -64.56 -26.45
CA GLY A 208 -35.53 -65.66 -25.62
C GLY A 208 -37.03 -65.61 -25.33
N GLU A 209 -37.56 -64.46 -24.94
CA GLU A 209 -38.99 -64.24 -24.70
C GLU A 209 -39.82 -64.44 -25.94
N ALA A 210 -39.36 -63.95 -27.11
CA ALA A 210 -40.06 -64.13 -28.37
C ALA A 210 -40.13 -65.64 -28.80
N ILE A 211 -39.02 -66.38 -28.57
CA ILE A 211 -38.99 -67.82 -28.84
C ILE A 211 -39.92 -68.59 -27.89
N ALA A 212 -39.84 -68.27 -26.55
CA ALA A 212 -40.71 -68.93 -25.57
C ALA A 212 -42.19 -68.67 -25.85
N ARG A 213 -42.54 -67.42 -26.20
CA ARG A 213 -43.92 -67.05 -26.58
C ARG A 213 -44.38 -67.76 -27.86
N GLY A 214 -43.48 -67.80 -28.86
CA GLY A 214 -43.74 -68.54 -30.11
C GLY A 214 -43.92 -70.04 -29.87
N ALA A 215 -43.05 -70.66 -29.10
CA ALA A 215 -43.14 -72.07 -28.73
C ALA A 215 -44.44 -72.41 -27.96
N ALA A 216 -44.83 -71.55 -27.01
CA ALA A 216 -46.07 -71.65 -26.26
C ALA A 216 -47.32 -71.63 -27.23
N ALA A 217 -47.31 -70.68 -28.18
CA ALA A 217 -48.41 -70.55 -29.16
C ALA A 217 -48.52 -71.79 -30.11
N VAL A 218 -47.36 -72.30 -30.57
CA VAL A 218 -47.37 -73.53 -31.39
C VAL A 218 -47.84 -74.69 -30.55
N ARG A 219 -47.39 -74.88 -29.33
CA ARG A 219 -47.84 -75.93 -28.43
C ARG A 219 -49.35 -75.85 -28.19
N GLU A 220 -49.86 -74.65 -27.87
CA GLU A 220 -51.29 -74.44 -27.71
C GLU A 220 -52.09 -74.83 -28.96
N ALA A 221 -51.64 -74.48 -30.17
CA ALA A 221 -52.28 -74.87 -31.41
C ALA A 221 -52.30 -76.41 -31.64
N LEU A 222 -51.24 -77.11 -31.19
CA LEU A 222 -51.12 -78.54 -31.33
C LEU A 222 -51.94 -79.29 -30.25
N THR A 223 -51.89 -78.85 -28.95
CA THR A 223 -52.41 -79.64 -27.80
C THR A 223 -53.80 -79.22 -27.30
N ALA A 224 -54.27 -78.00 -27.65
CA ALA A 224 -55.58 -77.44 -27.25
C ALA A 224 -55.80 -77.39 -25.72
N GLU A 225 -54.88 -76.90 -24.97
CA GLU A 225 -55.10 -76.56 -23.59
C GLU A 225 -55.84 -75.21 -23.42
N GLY A 226 -56.44 -74.69 -24.54
CA GLY A 226 -57.21 -73.45 -24.53
C GLY A 226 -58.71 -73.64 -24.36
N ALA A 227 -59.45 -72.58 -23.96
CA ALA A 227 -60.85 -72.60 -23.54
C ALA A 227 -61.86 -73.12 -24.63
N ASP A 228 -61.47 -73.19 -25.91
CA ASP A 228 -62.33 -73.60 -27.00
C ASP A 228 -62.06 -75.04 -27.52
N GLY A 229 -61.15 -75.78 -26.94
CA GLY A 229 -61.04 -77.28 -26.98
C GLY A 229 -60.92 -77.94 -28.34
N SER A 230 -60.13 -77.43 -29.30
CA SER A 230 -59.90 -78.14 -30.58
C SER A 230 -58.47 -77.95 -31.11
N GLY A 231 -57.51 -78.51 -30.36
CA GLY A 231 -56.15 -78.63 -30.90
C GLY A 231 -56.07 -79.61 -32.05
N ALA A 232 -55.01 -79.46 -32.86
CA ALA A 232 -54.80 -80.37 -33.97
C ALA A 232 -54.79 -81.86 -33.55
N ARG A 233 -54.19 -82.10 -32.34
CA ARG A 233 -54.14 -83.44 -31.72
C ARG A 233 -55.52 -83.98 -31.42
N ASP A 234 -56.37 -83.18 -30.73
CA ASP A 234 -57.72 -83.63 -30.35
C ASP A 234 -58.61 -83.83 -31.57
N ALA A 235 -58.51 -82.95 -32.58
CA ALA A 235 -59.20 -83.12 -33.85
C ALA A 235 -58.76 -84.38 -34.57
N THR A 236 -57.41 -84.64 -34.53
CA THR A 236 -56.88 -85.87 -35.12
C THR A 236 -57.29 -87.10 -34.35
N ALA A 237 -57.33 -87.08 -32.99
CA ALA A 237 -57.83 -88.21 -32.19
C ALA A 237 -59.30 -88.51 -32.43
N VAL A 238 -60.13 -87.49 -32.65
CA VAL A 238 -61.52 -87.68 -33.07
C VAL A 238 -61.58 -88.35 -34.43
N ALA A 239 -60.80 -87.90 -35.42
CA ALA A 239 -60.73 -88.45 -36.75
C ALA A 239 -60.24 -89.91 -36.76
N VAL A 240 -59.24 -90.24 -35.91
CA VAL A 240 -58.74 -91.61 -35.68
C VAL A 240 -59.87 -92.53 -35.18
N ARG A 241 -60.59 -92.01 -34.13
CA ARG A 241 -61.71 -92.76 -33.52
C ARG A 241 -62.80 -93.05 -34.52
N GLU A 242 -63.25 -92.09 -35.31
CA GLU A 242 -64.25 -92.23 -36.33
C GLU A 242 -63.77 -93.15 -37.49
N ALA A 243 -62.53 -92.98 -38.00
CA ALA A 243 -61.93 -93.81 -39.02
C ALA A 243 -61.80 -95.28 -38.58
N ARG A 244 -61.43 -95.56 -37.30
CA ARG A 244 -61.42 -96.91 -36.74
C ARG A 244 -62.82 -97.46 -36.62
N GLY A 245 -63.82 -96.61 -36.33
CA GLY A 245 -65.22 -97.00 -36.39
C GLY A 245 -65.66 -97.44 -37.81
N LEU A 246 -65.28 -96.69 -38.84
CA LEU A 246 -65.55 -97.02 -40.24
C LEU A 246 -64.80 -98.28 -40.73
N ALA A 247 -63.55 -98.46 -40.31
CA ALA A 247 -62.73 -99.63 -40.63
C ALA A 247 -63.37 -100.94 -40.14
N ARG A 248 -64.15 -100.95 -39.05
CA ARG A 248 -64.92 -102.10 -38.58
C ARG A 248 -66.10 -102.42 -39.49
N LEU A 249 -66.55 -101.44 -40.29
CA LEU A 249 -67.69 -101.61 -41.21
C LEU A 249 -67.21 -101.91 -42.67
N ASP A 250 -66.11 -101.34 -43.07
CA ASP A 250 -65.49 -101.50 -44.39
C ASP A 250 -63.94 -101.48 -44.27
N PRO A 251 -63.24 -102.61 -44.58
CA PRO A 251 -61.77 -102.72 -44.46
C PRO A 251 -60.97 -101.72 -45.30
N ARG A 252 -61.59 -101.10 -46.30
CA ARG A 252 -60.91 -100.06 -47.10
C ARG A 252 -60.52 -98.83 -46.31
N PHE A 253 -61.13 -98.64 -45.13
CA PHE A 253 -60.77 -97.48 -44.23
C PHE A 253 -59.63 -97.80 -43.27
N GLU A 254 -59.13 -99.05 -43.20
CA GLU A 254 -58.05 -99.45 -42.31
C GLU A 254 -56.75 -98.66 -42.54
N ALA A 255 -56.34 -98.52 -43.79
CA ALA A 255 -55.17 -97.79 -44.20
C ALA A 255 -55.29 -96.27 -43.86
N VAL A 256 -56.52 -95.71 -43.93
CA VAL A 256 -56.78 -94.34 -43.55
C VAL A 256 -56.71 -94.16 -42.04
N ALA A 257 -57.26 -95.10 -41.23
CA ALA A 257 -57.20 -95.09 -39.81
C ALA A 257 -55.76 -95.20 -39.26
N GLU A 258 -54.93 -96.06 -39.86
CA GLU A 258 -53.52 -96.22 -39.56
C GLU A 258 -52.72 -94.93 -39.90
N ARG A 259 -52.98 -94.31 -41.00
CA ARG A 259 -52.31 -93.03 -41.37
C ARG A 259 -52.71 -91.90 -40.41
N LEU A 260 -53.98 -91.81 -39.98
CA LEU A 260 -54.42 -90.84 -39.02
C LEU A 260 -53.79 -91.08 -37.63
N ALA A 261 -53.69 -92.36 -37.20
CA ALA A 261 -53.01 -92.75 -35.99
C ALA A 261 -51.49 -92.40 -36.03
N GLY A 262 -50.87 -92.54 -37.18
CA GLY A 262 -49.48 -92.08 -37.38
C GLY A 262 -49.34 -90.58 -37.27
N LEU A 263 -50.28 -89.81 -37.85
CA LEU A 263 -50.29 -88.36 -37.73
C LEU A 263 -50.52 -87.90 -36.27
N GLU A 264 -51.37 -88.59 -35.47
CA GLU A 264 -51.60 -88.35 -34.07
C GLU A 264 -50.31 -88.52 -33.26
N ALA A 265 -49.56 -89.58 -33.46
CA ALA A 265 -48.27 -89.85 -32.85
C ALA A 265 -47.21 -88.80 -33.26
N GLU A 266 -47.21 -88.42 -34.54
CA GLU A 266 -46.28 -87.40 -35.06
C GLU A 266 -46.53 -85.99 -34.43
N LEU A 267 -47.81 -85.64 -34.19
CA LEU A 267 -48.19 -84.39 -33.51
C LEU A 267 -47.76 -84.42 -32.06
N ASP A 268 -47.84 -85.56 -31.36
CA ASP A 268 -47.38 -85.73 -29.98
C ASP A 268 -45.85 -85.58 -29.89
N ASP A 269 -45.13 -86.18 -30.84
CA ASP A 269 -43.67 -86.08 -30.87
C ASP A 269 -43.22 -84.61 -31.13
N VAL A 270 -43.82 -83.94 -32.11
CA VAL A 270 -43.53 -82.54 -32.39
C VAL A 270 -43.87 -81.63 -31.19
N ALA A 271 -44.97 -81.85 -30.49
CA ALA A 271 -45.35 -81.10 -29.31
C ALA A 271 -44.35 -81.31 -28.17
N GLY A 272 -43.84 -82.55 -28.03
CA GLY A 272 -42.74 -82.84 -27.07
C GLY A 272 -41.42 -82.14 -27.43
N GLU A 273 -41.03 -82.22 -28.70
CA GLU A 273 -39.79 -81.55 -29.17
C GLU A 273 -39.82 -80.05 -28.97
N ILE A 274 -40.96 -79.43 -29.28
CA ILE A 274 -41.13 -77.99 -29.03
C ILE A 274 -41.02 -77.65 -27.53
N ARG A 275 -41.54 -78.48 -26.65
CA ARG A 275 -41.42 -78.28 -25.17
C ARG A 275 -39.97 -78.38 -24.76
N ASP A 276 -39.30 -79.46 -25.21
CA ASP A 276 -37.90 -79.67 -24.83
C ASP A 276 -37.01 -78.55 -25.34
N LEU A 277 -37.23 -78.03 -26.56
CA LEU A 277 -36.53 -76.87 -27.10
C LEU A 277 -36.82 -75.57 -26.30
N ALA A 278 -38.09 -75.36 -25.93
CA ALA A 278 -38.48 -74.17 -25.14
C ALA A 278 -37.90 -74.22 -23.76
N ASP A 279 -37.81 -75.35 -23.09
CA ASP A 279 -37.27 -75.52 -21.73
C ASP A 279 -35.74 -75.34 -21.69
N THR A 280 -35.04 -75.42 -22.84
CA THR A 280 -33.59 -75.10 -22.92
C THR A 280 -33.32 -73.61 -22.98
N ILE A 281 -34.33 -72.78 -23.19
CA ILE A 281 -34.17 -71.32 -23.27
C ILE A 281 -34.36 -70.72 -21.90
N GLU A 282 -33.26 -70.15 -21.33
CA GLU A 282 -33.32 -69.34 -20.09
C GLU A 282 -34.16 -68.10 -20.37
N HIS A 283 -35.37 -68.04 -19.84
CA HIS A 283 -36.25 -66.89 -19.88
C HIS A 283 -36.65 -66.49 -18.47
N ASP A 284 -36.10 -65.30 -18.02
CA ASP A 284 -36.47 -64.70 -16.75
C ASP A 284 -37.03 -63.28 -16.99
N PRO A 285 -38.35 -63.08 -16.87
CA PRO A 285 -38.99 -61.76 -17.04
C PRO A 285 -38.51 -60.72 -16.07
N GLY A 286 -38.02 -61.09 -14.88
CA GLY A 286 -37.48 -60.19 -13.88
C GLY A 286 -36.17 -59.57 -14.32
N THR A 287 -35.31 -60.32 -14.97
CA THR A 287 -34.04 -59.86 -15.53
C THR A 287 -34.24 -58.79 -16.60
N LEU A 288 -35.26 -58.91 -17.44
CA LEU A 288 -35.54 -57.90 -18.48
C LEU A 288 -35.91 -56.56 -17.89
N ALA A 289 -36.80 -56.48 -16.89
CA ALA A 289 -37.20 -55.24 -16.23
C ALA A 289 -36.02 -54.57 -15.54
N VAL A 290 -35.15 -55.33 -14.85
CA VAL A 290 -33.95 -54.79 -14.18
C VAL A 290 -32.97 -54.20 -15.18
N LEU A 291 -32.76 -54.86 -16.35
CA LEU A 291 -31.88 -54.33 -17.39
C LEU A 291 -32.43 -53.04 -18.03
N GLU A 292 -33.75 -52.98 -18.28
CA GLU A 292 -34.41 -51.78 -18.81
C GLU A 292 -34.34 -50.60 -17.82
N GLU A 293 -34.60 -50.81 -16.53
CA GLU A 293 -34.49 -49.79 -15.48
C GLU A 293 -33.04 -49.26 -15.40
N ARG A 294 -32.05 -50.17 -15.40
CA ARG A 294 -30.65 -49.79 -15.37
C ARG A 294 -30.23 -48.97 -16.59
N LEU A 295 -30.64 -49.38 -17.78
CA LEU A 295 -30.40 -48.67 -19.04
C LEU A 295 -31.06 -47.28 -19.02
N GLY A 296 -32.30 -47.20 -18.50
CA GLY A 296 -33.01 -45.94 -18.30
C GLY A 296 -32.26 -44.98 -17.39
N THR A 297 -31.64 -45.49 -16.31
CA THR A 297 -30.78 -44.70 -15.42
C THR A 297 -29.56 -44.16 -16.14
N ILE A 298 -28.86 -45.01 -16.92
CA ILE A 298 -27.69 -44.61 -17.72
C ILE A 298 -28.08 -43.49 -18.69
N TYR A 299 -29.12 -43.64 -19.47
CA TYR A 299 -29.58 -42.64 -20.45
C TYR A 299 -30.05 -41.32 -19.78
N ALA A 300 -30.61 -41.39 -18.58
CA ALA A 300 -30.98 -40.20 -17.84
C ALA A 300 -29.75 -39.37 -17.45
N LEU A 301 -28.68 -40.05 -17.05
CA LEU A 301 -27.40 -39.40 -16.70
C LEU A 301 -26.66 -38.89 -17.95
N GLU A 302 -26.62 -39.70 -19.03
CA GLU A 302 -26.02 -39.28 -20.30
C GLU A 302 -26.65 -37.98 -20.81
N ARG A 303 -27.96 -37.92 -20.86
CA ARG A 303 -28.71 -36.73 -21.32
C ARG A 303 -28.42 -35.47 -20.51
N ARG A 304 -27.98 -35.60 -19.26
CA ARG A 304 -27.70 -34.48 -18.37
C ARG A 304 -26.22 -34.10 -18.33
N TYR A 305 -25.32 -35.06 -18.42
CA TYR A 305 -23.92 -34.87 -18.06
C TYR A 305 -22.90 -35.19 -19.15
N GLY A 306 -23.32 -35.83 -20.27
CA GLY A 306 -22.39 -36.08 -21.39
C GLY A 306 -22.83 -37.28 -22.27
N ASP A 307 -22.22 -37.41 -23.44
CA ASP A 307 -22.52 -38.47 -24.40
C ASP A 307 -21.74 -39.75 -24.04
N GLY A 308 -22.42 -40.70 -23.39
CA GLY A 308 -21.85 -41.98 -22.95
C GLY A 308 -21.29 -41.97 -21.53
N GLU A 309 -21.21 -43.18 -20.96
CA GLU A 309 -20.81 -43.37 -19.55
C GLU A 309 -19.43 -42.76 -19.21
N ALA A 310 -18.49 -42.84 -20.17
CA ALA A 310 -17.13 -42.32 -19.99
C ALA A 310 -17.13 -40.79 -19.79
N GLU A 311 -17.97 -40.06 -20.55
CA GLU A 311 -18.10 -38.61 -20.38
C GLU A 311 -18.83 -38.24 -19.10
N VAL A 312 -19.87 -38.99 -18.69
CA VAL A 312 -20.56 -38.81 -17.42
C VAL A 312 -19.62 -39.02 -16.26
N ILE A 313 -18.79 -40.07 -16.26
CA ILE A 313 -17.79 -40.33 -15.22
C ILE A 313 -16.77 -39.19 -15.16
N ALA A 314 -16.23 -38.77 -16.32
CA ALA A 314 -15.28 -37.66 -16.39
C ALA A 314 -15.89 -36.32 -15.93
N HIS A 315 -17.19 -36.09 -16.18
CA HIS A 315 -17.91 -34.94 -15.63
C HIS A 315 -17.95 -34.99 -14.09
N GLY A 316 -18.30 -36.16 -13.53
CA GLY A 316 -18.31 -36.36 -12.07
C GLY A 316 -16.94 -36.13 -11.43
N GLU A 317 -15.86 -36.59 -12.07
CA GLU A 317 -14.49 -36.36 -11.60
C GLU A 317 -14.13 -34.85 -11.63
N ARG A 318 -14.47 -34.14 -12.70
CA ARG A 318 -14.28 -32.68 -12.79
C ARG A 318 -15.09 -31.94 -11.75
N ALA A 319 -16.35 -32.32 -11.55
CA ALA A 319 -17.22 -31.72 -10.54
C ALA A 319 -16.67 -31.94 -9.12
N ALA A 320 -16.16 -33.13 -8.82
CA ALA A 320 -15.53 -33.43 -7.52
C ALA A 320 -14.24 -32.63 -7.30
N ALA A 321 -13.40 -32.50 -8.31
CA ALA A 321 -12.18 -31.68 -8.24
C ALA A 321 -12.50 -30.19 -8.01
N GLU A 322 -13.51 -29.67 -8.71
CA GLU A 322 -13.95 -28.27 -8.53
C GLU A 322 -14.56 -28.04 -7.14
N LEU A 323 -15.36 -28.98 -6.63
CA LEU A 323 -15.92 -28.93 -5.29
C LEU A 323 -14.82 -28.90 -4.21
N GLN A 324 -13.79 -29.73 -4.36
CA GLN A 324 -12.64 -29.72 -3.47
C GLN A 324 -11.86 -28.39 -3.53
N ARG A 325 -11.70 -27.83 -4.72
CA ARG A 325 -11.07 -26.54 -4.92
C ARG A 325 -11.83 -25.41 -4.22
N LEU A 326 -13.15 -25.36 -4.39
CA LEU A 326 -14.01 -24.36 -3.75
C LEU A 326 -13.99 -24.49 -2.22
N GLY A 327 -14.01 -25.70 -1.69
CA GLY A 327 -13.89 -25.95 -0.25
C GLY A 327 -12.55 -25.49 0.33
N SER A 328 -11.44 -25.64 -0.42
CA SER A 328 -10.13 -25.14 0.02
C SER A 328 -10.05 -23.61 0.00
N LEU A 329 -10.69 -22.94 -0.95
CA LEU A 329 -10.79 -21.49 -1.00
C LEU A 329 -11.60 -20.91 0.17
N ASP A 330 -12.70 -21.54 0.54
CA ASP A 330 -13.51 -21.11 1.68
C ASP A 330 -12.75 -21.25 3.01
N GLN A 331 -12.02 -22.34 3.19
CA GLN A 331 -11.14 -22.52 4.36
C GLN A 331 -10.03 -21.48 4.41
N GLU A 332 -9.39 -21.18 3.29
CA GLU A 332 -8.35 -20.15 3.21
C GLU A 332 -8.92 -18.77 3.52
N ARG A 333 -10.09 -18.43 3.00
CA ARG A 333 -10.80 -17.19 3.31
C ARG A 333 -11.08 -17.05 4.80
N ALA A 334 -11.67 -18.08 5.42
CA ALA A 334 -11.98 -18.08 6.86
C ALA A 334 -10.72 -17.99 7.73
N ARG A 335 -9.59 -18.53 7.26
CA ARG A 335 -8.29 -18.38 7.91
C ARG A 335 -7.83 -16.94 7.86
N ARG A 336 -7.90 -16.32 6.66
CA ARG A 336 -7.50 -14.92 6.43
C ARG A 336 -8.36 -13.91 7.19
N GLU A 337 -9.65 -14.15 7.32
CA GLU A 337 -10.56 -13.31 8.10
C GLU A 337 -10.20 -13.31 9.60
N ARG A 338 -9.83 -14.47 10.14
CA ARG A 338 -9.33 -14.56 11.52
C ARG A 338 -7.98 -13.86 11.70
N GLU A 339 -7.10 -14.00 10.73
CA GLU A 339 -5.80 -13.32 10.70
C GLU A 339 -5.97 -11.79 10.60
N ASP A 340 -6.95 -11.30 9.82
CA ASP A 340 -7.29 -9.88 9.71
C ASP A 340 -7.68 -9.29 11.05
N THR A 341 -8.56 -9.97 11.80
CA THR A 341 -8.96 -9.56 13.15
C THR A 341 -7.75 -9.49 14.11
N ALA A 342 -6.93 -10.53 14.13
CA ALA A 342 -5.75 -10.57 14.99
C ALA A 342 -4.71 -9.50 14.64
N LEU A 343 -4.53 -9.22 13.34
CA LEU A 343 -3.65 -8.15 12.88
C LEU A 343 -4.17 -6.76 13.25
N LEU A 344 -5.48 -6.52 13.15
CA LEU A 344 -6.10 -5.27 13.61
C LEU A 344 -5.96 -5.05 15.12
N GLU A 345 -6.11 -6.10 15.92
CA GLU A 345 -5.83 -6.05 17.36
C GLU A 345 -4.36 -5.71 17.61
N GLY A 346 -3.43 -6.30 16.84
CA GLY A 346 -2.01 -5.99 16.87
C GLY A 346 -1.71 -4.53 16.49
N VAL A 347 -2.37 -4.01 15.47
CA VAL A 347 -2.29 -2.59 15.07
C VAL A 347 -2.75 -1.69 16.22
N ALA A 348 -3.90 -1.98 16.83
CA ALA A 348 -4.45 -1.21 17.95
C ALA A 348 -3.49 -1.19 19.15
N ALA A 349 -2.98 -2.34 19.57
CA ALA A 349 -2.04 -2.44 20.68
C ALA A 349 -0.73 -1.67 20.41
N THR A 350 -0.18 -1.78 19.20
CA THR A 350 1.04 -1.09 18.80
C THR A 350 0.81 0.42 18.72
N ALA A 351 -0.33 0.86 18.19
CA ALA A 351 -0.71 2.28 18.11
C ALA A 351 -0.86 2.89 19.51
N VAL A 352 -1.51 2.20 20.45
CA VAL A 352 -1.65 2.65 21.86
C VAL A 352 -0.27 2.82 22.49
N GLY A 353 0.60 1.82 22.38
CA GLY A 353 1.95 1.89 22.94
C GLY A 353 2.77 3.05 22.36
N LEU A 354 2.66 3.30 21.06
CA LEU A 354 3.32 4.42 20.40
C LEU A 354 2.74 5.78 20.86
N SER A 355 1.41 5.88 21.01
CA SER A 355 0.74 7.09 21.51
C SER A 355 1.15 7.45 22.94
N GLU A 356 1.31 6.46 23.84
CA GLU A 356 1.77 6.68 25.20
C GLU A 356 3.22 7.16 25.23
N ALA A 357 4.10 6.55 24.43
CA ALA A 357 5.48 6.99 24.29
C ALA A 357 5.56 8.43 23.77
N ARG A 358 4.77 8.78 22.75
CA ARG A 358 4.68 10.13 22.19
C ARG A 358 4.15 11.14 23.19
N ARG A 359 3.18 10.77 24.02
CA ARG A 359 2.65 11.66 25.06
C ARG A 359 3.73 12.01 26.08
N THR A 360 4.49 11.00 26.50
CA THR A 360 5.61 11.20 27.45
C THR A 360 6.69 12.08 26.84
N ALA A 361 7.10 11.77 25.60
CA ALA A 361 8.10 12.57 24.88
C ALA A 361 7.59 13.97 24.55
N GLY A 362 6.30 14.13 24.25
CA GLY A 362 5.68 15.43 23.97
C GLY A 362 5.74 16.38 25.16
N ASN A 363 5.48 15.89 26.36
CA ASN A 363 5.61 16.69 27.58
C ASN A 363 7.07 17.11 27.81
N ALA A 364 8.02 16.19 27.67
CA ALA A 364 9.43 16.46 27.84
C ALA A 364 9.97 17.43 26.76
N LEU A 365 9.54 17.28 25.52
CA LEU A 365 9.89 18.19 24.42
C LEU A 365 9.32 19.60 24.67
N ALA A 366 8.07 19.68 25.13
CA ALA A 366 7.44 20.96 25.43
C ALA A 366 8.18 21.72 26.54
N GLU A 367 8.60 21.03 27.59
CA GLU A 367 9.41 21.60 28.67
C GLU A 367 10.78 22.05 28.16
N ALA A 368 11.51 21.18 27.43
CA ALA A 368 12.84 21.50 26.92
C ALA A 368 12.81 22.66 25.93
N VAL A 369 11.89 22.69 24.99
CA VAL A 369 11.71 23.79 24.03
C VAL A 369 11.26 25.05 24.75
N GLY A 370 10.39 24.94 25.75
CA GLY A 370 9.94 26.08 26.58
C GLY A 370 11.09 26.82 27.25
N VAL A 371 12.04 26.09 27.85
CA VAL A 371 13.23 26.68 28.48
C VAL A 371 14.04 27.49 27.46
N VAL A 372 14.31 26.94 26.30
CA VAL A 372 15.05 27.64 25.23
C VAL A 372 14.27 28.87 24.74
N LEU A 373 12.95 28.74 24.56
CA LEU A 373 12.12 29.89 24.13
C LEU A 373 12.10 31.02 25.14
N GLU A 374 12.15 30.76 26.45
CA GLU A 374 12.28 31.79 27.48
C GLU A 374 13.59 32.57 27.30
N GLU A 375 14.70 31.89 27.05
CA GLU A 375 15.97 32.54 26.73
C GLU A 375 15.89 33.39 25.44
N LEU A 376 15.12 32.94 24.47
CA LEU A 376 14.89 33.63 23.19
C LEU A 376 13.83 34.75 23.29
N GLY A 377 13.37 35.10 24.51
CA GLY A 377 12.50 36.23 24.78
C GLY A 377 11.01 35.96 24.73
N PHE A 378 10.59 34.69 24.72
CA PHE A 378 9.19 34.31 24.90
C PHE A 378 8.83 34.23 26.39
N PRO A 379 7.55 34.41 26.78
CA PRO A 379 7.08 34.11 28.13
C PRO A 379 7.18 32.61 28.47
N ALA A 380 7.21 32.29 29.78
CA ALA A 380 7.22 30.88 30.21
C ALA A 380 5.96 30.12 29.82
N GLY A 381 6.12 28.82 29.52
CA GLY A 381 5.01 27.89 29.30
C GLY A 381 4.24 28.09 27.99
N VAL A 382 4.86 28.67 26.98
CA VAL A 382 4.22 29.04 25.71
C VAL A 382 4.15 27.94 24.70
N PHE A 383 5.01 26.89 24.77
CA PHE A 383 5.06 25.81 23.81
C PHE A 383 4.38 24.54 24.36
N ASP A 384 3.63 23.86 23.52
CA ASP A 384 2.89 22.66 23.86
C ASP A 384 2.83 21.68 22.67
N VAL A 385 2.82 20.39 22.96
CA VAL A 385 2.71 19.30 21.98
C VAL A 385 1.37 18.60 22.15
N ALA A 386 0.43 18.89 21.25
CA ALA A 386 -0.87 18.27 21.26
C ALA A 386 -0.86 16.96 20.47
N LEU A 387 -1.43 15.91 21.07
CA LEU A 387 -1.72 14.63 20.42
C LEU A 387 -3.23 14.52 20.20
N GLY A 388 -3.64 14.55 18.95
CA GLY A 388 -5.01 14.31 18.50
C GLY A 388 -5.16 12.95 17.85
N ARG A 389 -6.40 12.54 17.56
CA ARG A 389 -6.75 11.38 16.76
C ARG A 389 -7.76 11.80 15.71
N ARG A 390 -7.73 11.18 14.55
CA ARG A 390 -8.71 11.42 13.49
C ARG A 390 -9.73 10.29 13.47
N VAL A 391 -11.01 10.62 13.62
CA VAL A 391 -12.08 9.66 13.43
C VAL A 391 -12.08 9.21 11.97
N ALA A 392 -12.17 7.91 11.75
CA ALA A 392 -12.20 7.34 10.41
C ALA A 392 -13.49 7.72 9.68
N ALA A 393 -13.40 7.97 8.38
CA ALA A 393 -14.53 8.37 7.54
C ALA A 393 -14.88 7.25 6.55
N GLY A 394 -16.16 6.87 6.49
CA GLY A 394 -16.65 5.87 5.54
C GLY A 394 -15.97 4.51 5.70
N ASP A 395 -15.47 3.94 4.60
CA ASP A 395 -14.81 2.64 4.55
C ASP A 395 -13.30 2.70 4.83
N GLU A 396 -12.82 3.79 5.42
CA GLU A 396 -11.42 3.94 5.79
C GLU A 396 -11.02 2.92 6.87
N ALA A 397 -9.78 2.42 6.76
CA ALA A 397 -9.22 1.52 7.76
C ALA A 397 -9.21 2.17 9.15
N ALA A 398 -9.78 1.51 10.12
CA ALA A 398 -9.95 2.02 11.47
C ALA A 398 -9.64 0.95 12.52
N ILE A 399 -9.17 1.41 13.68
CA ILE A 399 -9.08 0.65 14.91
C ILE A 399 -10.00 1.28 15.95
N GLU A 400 -10.53 0.47 16.84
CA GLU A 400 -11.35 0.97 17.95
C GLU A 400 -10.43 1.39 19.12
N LEU A 401 -10.45 2.68 19.47
CA LEU A 401 -9.71 3.23 20.60
C LEU A 401 -10.64 4.12 21.44
N ASP A 402 -10.78 3.80 22.70
CA ASP A 402 -11.62 4.54 23.67
C ASP A 402 -13.11 4.67 23.24
N GLY A 403 -13.61 3.73 22.42
CA GLY A 403 -14.98 3.72 21.89
C GLY A 403 -15.18 4.46 20.57
N ASP A 404 -14.12 5.03 20.00
CA ASP A 404 -14.15 5.70 18.72
C ASP A 404 -13.42 4.87 17.63
N ALA A 405 -13.96 4.89 16.41
CA ALA A 405 -13.29 4.35 15.24
C ALA A 405 -12.22 5.34 14.74
N VAL A 406 -10.96 5.05 15.03
CA VAL A 406 -9.81 5.92 14.76
C VAL A 406 -9.08 5.45 13.52
N ALA A 407 -8.84 6.35 12.59
CA ALA A 407 -8.02 6.10 11.42
C ALA A 407 -6.55 5.91 11.80
N PHE A 408 -5.87 5.03 11.09
CA PHE A 408 -4.46 4.74 11.30
C PHE A 408 -3.68 4.60 9.98
N ASP A 409 -2.38 4.77 10.06
CA ASP A 409 -1.46 4.44 8.99
C ASP A 409 -0.18 3.78 9.53
N ALA A 410 0.81 3.56 8.68
CA ALA A 410 2.11 3.00 9.07
C ALA A 410 2.88 3.87 10.07
N SER A 411 2.46 5.09 10.32
CA SER A 411 3.04 6.00 11.33
C SER A 411 2.28 6.03 12.66
N GLY A 412 1.17 5.30 12.76
CA GLY A 412 0.32 5.24 13.96
C GLY A 412 -1.05 5.88 13.77
N ALA A 413 -1.71 6.17 14.89
CA ALA A 413 -3.05 6.75 14.95
C ALA A 413 -3.06 8.22 15.41
N ASP A 414 -1.88 8.79 15.73
CA ASP A 414 -1.78 10.13 16.29
C ASP A 414 -1.63 11.21 15.23
N GLN A 415 -2.31 12.31 15.42
CA GLN A 415 -2.00 13.61 14.83
C GLN A 415 -1.19 14.42 15.83
N VAL A 416 0.04 14.74 15.49
CA VAL A 416 0.94 15.53 16.33
C VAL A 416 0.89 16.98 15.87
N VAL A 417 0.53 17.89 16.78
CA VAL A 417 0.43 19.33 16.48
C VAL A 417 1.19 20.14 17.51
N PHE A 418 2.22 20.84 17.06
CA PHE A 418 2.93 21.80 17.89
C PHE A 418 2.11 23.09 18.01
N ARG A 419 1.94 23.56 19.25
CA ARG A 419 1.14 24.73 19.57
C ARG A 419 1.98 25.76 20.33
N LEU A 420 1.68 27.03 20.11
CA LEU A 420 2.31 28.14 20.77
C LEU A 420 1.26 29.11 21.31
N ALA A 421 1.43 29.57 22.53
CA ALA A 421 0.67 30.65 23.14
C ALA A 421 1.58 31.88 23.28
N PRO A 422 1.60 32.84 22.33
CA PRO A 422 2.60 33.90 22.30
C PRO A 422 2.54 34.87 23.51
N ASN A 423 1.41 34.89 24.24
CA ASN A 423 1.23 35.72 25.43
C ASN A 423 0.62 34.91 26.59
N PRO A 424 0.96 35.22 27.85
CA PRO A 424 0.35 34.59 29.01
C PRO A 424 -1.17 34.78 29.03
N GLY A 425 -1.90 33.68 29.23
CA GLY A 425 -3.37 33.69 29.28
C GLY A 425 -4.06 33.58 27.94
N GLU A 426 -3.35 33.58 26.81
CA GLU A 426 -3.90 33.23 25.51
C GLU A 426 -3.93 31.72 25.31
N PRO A 427 -4.93 31.19 24.59
CA PRO A 427 -4.97 29.76 24.25
C PRO A 427 -3.84 29.41 23.28
N ALA A 428 -3.17 28.29 23.51
CA ALA A 428 -2.16 27.78 22.60
C ALA A 428 -2.81 27.43 21.25
N ARG A 429 -2.22 27.92 20.15
CA ARG A 429 -2.69 27.72 18.76
C ARG A 429 -1.63 26.95 17.99
N SER A 430 -2.08 26.17 16.98
CA SER A 430 -1.16 25.53 16.03
C SER A 430 -0.18 26.56 15.45
N LEU A 431 1.08 26.16 15.28
CA LEU A 431 2.11 26.99 14.63
C LEU A 431 1.65 27.56 13.28
N ALA A 432 0.83 26.82 12.55
CA ALA A 432 0.26 27.27 11.28
C ALA A 432 -0.66 28.51 11.39
N ARG A 433 -1.09 28.88 12.60
CA ARG A 433 -1.93 30.07 12.87
C ARG A 433 -1.15 31.25 13.46
N ILE A 434 0.17 31.13 13.55
CA ILE A 434 1.05 32.18 14.03
C ILE A 434 1.43 33.08 12.84
N ALA A 435 1.24 34.36 13.00
CA ALA A 435 1.39 35.33 11.90
C ALA A 435 2.83 35.89 11.76
N SER A 436 3.72 35.69 12.78
CA SER A 436 5.04 36.28 12.80
C SER A 436 6.13 35.34 12.32
N GLY A 437 6.80 35.68 11.21
CA GLY A 437 7.95 34.94 10.69
C GLY A 437 9.08 34.81 11.70
N GLY A 438 9.40 35.90 12.40
CA GLY A 438 10.46 35.92 13.44
C GLY A 438 10.15 35.02 14.64
N GLU A 439 8.89 34.92 15.08
CA GLU A 439 8.50 33.98 16.13
C GLU A 439 8.69 32.52 15.66
N LEU A 440 8.28 32.20 14.48
CA LEU A 440 8.44 30.85 13.91
C LEU A 440 9.92 30.49 13.71
N SER A 441 10.78 31.45 13.30
CA SER A 441 12.22 31.21 13.17
C SER A 441 12.88 30.93 14.53
N ARG A 442 12.45 31.61 15.62
CA ARG A 442 12.92 31.30 16.97
C ARG A 442 12.40 29.98 17.51
N VAL A 443 11.15 29.60 17.22
CA VAL A 443 10.62 28.28 17.56
C VAL A 443 11.43 27.20 16.83
N ALA A 444 11.72 27.40 15.54
CA ALA A 444 12.59 26.50 14.79
C ALA A 444 13.99 26.40 15.42
N LEU A 445 14.60 27.53 15.80
CA LEU A 445 15.89 27.55 16.47
C LEU A 445 15.85 26.77 17.80
N ALA A 446 14.80 26.94 18.62
CA ALA A 446 14.66 26.22 19.88
C ALA A 446 14.53 24.70 19.65
N ILE A 447 13.67 24.27 18.73
CA ILE A 447 13.51 22.86 18.38
C ILE A 447 14.82 22.28 17.85
N LYS A 448 15.50 22.95 16.93
CA LYS A 448 16.78 22.52 16.37
C LYS A 448 17.90 22.44 17.41
N SER A 449 17.92 23.37 18.39
CA SER A 449 18.88 23.32 19.49
C SER A 449 18.69 22.09 20.37
N ILE A 450 17.46 21.67 20.63
CA ILE A 450 17.13 20.46 21.39
C ILE A 450 17.44 19.19 20.60
N LEU A 451 17.23 19.20 19.28
CA LEU A 451 17.44 18.04 18.41
C LEU A 451 18.86 17.96 17.82
N ALA A 452 19.75 18.86 18.14
CA ALA A 452 21.06 19.00 17.48
C ALA A 452 21.90 17.71 17.44
N GLU A 453 21.64 16.75 18.35
CA GLU A 453 22.28 15.43 18.33
C GLU A 453 21.61 14.43 17.38
N ALA A 454 20.33 14.57 17.16
CA ALA A 454 19.52 13.67 16.34
C ALA A 454 19.29 14.20 14.92
N ASP A 455 19.54 15.49 14.69
CA ASP A 455 19.36 16.14 13.38
C ASP A 455 20.63 16.00 12.53
N GLU A 456 20.49 15.34 11.41
CA GLU A 456 21.59 15.07 10.46
C GLU A 456 21.74 16.16 9.38
N THR A 457 20.90 17.21 9.36
CA THR A 457 20.94 18.27 8.35
C THR A 457 22.25 19.08 8.45
N PRO A 458 23.14 19.07 7.45
CA PRO A 458 24.45 19.70 7.58
C PRO A 458 24.42 21.22 7.64
N VAL A 459 23.48 21.86 6.92
CA VAL A 459 23.41 23.33 6.76
C VAL A 459 22.05 23.84 7.21
N LEU A 460 22.04 24.73 8.20
CA LEU A 460 20.84 25.40 8.69
C LEU A 460 20.92 26.90 8.37
N VAL A 461 19.87 27.44 7.77
CA VAL A 461 19.79 28.85 7.37
C VAL A 461 18.69 29.53 8.16
N PHE A 462 19.00 30.61 8.86
CA PHE A 462 18.06 31.40 9.66
C PHE A 462 17.91 32.81 9.09
N ASP A 463 16.69 33.16 8.72
CA ASP A 463 16.28 34.51 8.36
C ASP A 463 15.27 35.04 9.36
N GLU A 464 15.27 36.35 9.56
CA GLU A 464 14.33 37.06 10.45
C GLU A 464 14.27 36.53 11.90
N VAL A 465 15.29 35.79 12.35
CA VAL A 465 15.33 35.28 13.72
C VAL A 465 15.34 36.41 14.75
N ASP A 466 15.79 37.58 14.34
CA ASP A 466 15.87 38.83 15.08
C ASP A 466 14.63 39.75 14.92
N ALA A 467 13.63 39.36 14.13
CA ALA A 467 12.42 40.15 13.94
C ALA A 467 11.60 40.21 15.24
N GLY A 468 11.27 41.44 15.66
CA GLY A 468 10.44 41.68 16.84
C GLY A 468 11.17 41.51 18.19
N ILE A 469 12.50 41.31 18.22
CA ILE A 469 13.25 41.25 19.47
C ILE A 469 14.04 42.53 19.71
N GLY A 470 14.10 42.97 20.99
CA GLY A 470 14.94 44.07 21.41
C GLY A 470 16.36 43.60 21.78
N GLY A 471 17.30 44.56 21.91
CA GLY A 471 18.71 44.26 22.13
C GLY A 471 19.04 43.33 23.30
N ARG A 472 18.17 43.24 24.33
CA ARG A 472 18.39 42.35 25.49
C ARG A 472 18.22 40.87 25.17
N SER A 473 17.27 40.53 24.31
CA SER A 473 17.00 39.13 23.91
C SER A 473 17.86 38.70 22.72
N ALA A 474 18.62 39.61 22.08
CA ALA A 474 19.43 39.32 20.92
C ALA A 474 20.73 38.55 21.25
N ASP A 475 21.34 38.75 22.41
CA ASP A 475 22.55 38.04 22.83
C ASP A 475 22.29 36.54 23.07
N PRO A 476 21.21 36.11 23.79
CA PRO A 476 20.82 34.71 23.87
C PRO A 476 20.58 34.06 22.51
N VAL A 477 19.93 34.73 21.55
CA VAL A 477 19.74 34.23 20.19
C VAL A 477 21.10 33.96 19.51
N GLY A 478 22.04 34.89 19.60
CA GLY A 478 23.40 34.73 19.08
C GLY A 478 24.13 33.52 19.68
N ARG A 479 24.00 33.34 21.01
CA ARG A 479 24.57 32.20 21.73
C ARG A 479 23.95 30.88 21.28
N SER A 480 22.62 30.80 21.16
CA SER A 480 21.90 29.59 20.68
C SER A 480 22.30 29.24 19.27
N LEU A 481 22.39 30.22 18.34
CA LEU A 481 22.86 30.01 16.98
C LEU A 481 24.30 29.47 16.94
N TRP A 482 25.19 30.03 17.78
CA TRP A 482 26.58 29.58 17.84
C TRP A 482 26.69 28.17 18.47
N ALA A 483 25.91 27.86 19.50
CA ALA A 483 25.88 26.54 20.11
C ALA A 483 25.40 25.49 19.11
N LEU A 484 24.35 25.80 18.34
CA LEU A 484 23.85 24.96 17.25
C LEU A 484 24.91 24.76 16.15
N ALA A 485 25.69 25.83 15.87
CA ALA A 485 26.75 25.81 14.86
C ALA A 485 27.96 24.92 15.22
N ARG A 486 28.03 24.40 16.44
CA ARG A 486 29.03 23.38 16.82
C ARG A 486 28.81 22.02 16.13
N ARG A 487 27.57 21.73 15.74
CA ARG A 487 27.18 20.46 15.09
C ARG A 487 26.79 20.66 13.63
N HIS A 488 26.19 21.78 13.31
CA HIS A 488 25.75 22.15 11.98
C HIS A 488 26.60 23.32 11.44
N GLN A 489 26.57 23.50 10.14
CA GLN A 489 26.96 24.79 9.57
C GLN A 489 25.73 25.70 9.60
N VAL A 490 25.83 26.83 10.28
CA VAL A 490 24.72 27.78 10.40
C VAL A 490 25.00 29.02 9.58
N ILE A 491 24.02 29.43 8.76
CA ILE A 491 24.02 30.70 8.03
C ILE A 491 22.89 31.57 8.64
N CYS A 492 23.21 32.73 9.15
CA CYS A 492 22.23 33.64 9.75
C CYS A 492 22.27 35.01 9.09
N VAL A 493 21.12 35.50 8.66
CA VAL A 493 20.93 36.87 8.20
C VAL A 493 20.38 37.68 9.36
N THR A 494 21.06 38.78 9.74
CA THR A 494 20.64 39.60 10.87
C THR A 494 20.94 41.09 10.68
N HIS A 495 20.19 41.95 11.38
CA HIS A 495 20.46 43.36 11.52
C HIS A 495 20.90 43.73 12.94
N LEU A 496 20.98 42.75 13.88
CA LEU A 496 21.32 42.98 15.27
C LEU A 496 22.81 42.69 15.54
N PRO A 497 23.58 43.70 16.07
CA PRO A 497 24.99 43.53 16.33
C PRO A 497 25.29 42.48 17.41
N GLN A 498 24.36 42.26 18.38
CA GLN A 498 24.49 41.25 19.42
C GLN A 498 24.56 39.82 18.85
N ILE A 499 23.80 39.52 17.78
CA ILE A 499 23.85 38.25 17.10
C ILE A 499 25.13 38.15 16.26
N ALA A 500 25.45 39.21 15.48
CA ALA A 500 26.61 39.25 14.60
C ALA A 500 27.95 39.12 15.34
N ALA A 501 28.00 39.54 16.62
CA ALA A 501 29.19 39.40 17.45
C ALA A 501 29.59 37.94 17.72
N HIS A 502 28.64 36.99 17.69
CA HIS A 502 28.87 35.57 17.92
C HIS A 502 29.36 34.81 16.66
N ALA A 503 29.43 35.45 15.49
CA ALA A 503 29.84 34.82 14.24
C ALA A 503 31.25 34.22 14.30
N ASP A 504 31.44 33.05 13.67
CA ASP A 504 32.75 32.48 13.33
C ASP A 504 33.28 33.13 12.04
N ALA A 505 32.40 33.35 11.08
CA ALA A 505 32.68 34.15 9.87
C ALA A 505 31.59 35.21 9.69
N HIS A 506 32.01 36.46 9.45
CA HIS A 506 31.11 37.60 9.29
C HIS A 506 31.26 38.21 7.90
N TYR A 507 30.16 38.34 7.18
CA TYR A 507 30.09 38.88 5.85
C TYR A 507 29.21 40.12 5.84
N ARG A 508 29.68 41.16 5.16
CA ARG A 508 28.90 42.38 4.94
C ARG A 508 28.42 42.45 3.52
N ILE A 509 27.13 42.67 3.33
CA ILE A 509 26.54 43.02 2.05
C ILE A 509 26.34 44.53 1.97
N ALA A 510 26.95 45.15 0.97
CA ALA A 510 26.86 46.58 0.76
C ALA A 510 26.44 46.93 -0.65
N LYS A 511 25.70 48.03 -0.82
CA LYS A 511 25.38 48.58 -2.13
C LYS A 511 26.52 49.48 -2.56
N ARG A 512 26.99 49.32 -3.78
CA ARG A 512 27.94 50.23 -4.44
C ARG A 512 27.37 50.70 -5.77
N GLU A 513 27.67 51.91 -6.15
CA GLU A 513 27.38 52.43 -7.49
C GLU A 513 28.58 52.14 -8.40
N ARG A 514 28.31 51.40 -9.49
CA ARG A 514 29.30 51.09 -10.52
C ARG A 514 28.67 51.34 -11.87
N ASP A 515 29.31 52.20 -12.70
CA ASP A 515 28.85 52.58 -14.03
C ASP A 515 27.38 53.08 -14.05
N GLY A 516 26.97 53.89 -13.07
CA GLY A 516 25.62 54.44 -12.94
C GLY A 516 24.55 53.41 -12.54
N ARG A 517 24.95 52.22 -12.07
CA ARG A 517 24.05 51.18 -11.60
C ARG A 517 24.41 50.76 -10.16
N THR A 518 23.41 50.46 -9.38
CA THR A 518 23.61 49.86 -8.05
C THR A 518 23.95 48.38 -8.20
N VAL A 519 25.08 47.96 -7.65
CA VAL A 519 25.51 46.56 -7.52
C VAL A 519 25.68 46.21 -6.07
N THR A 520 25.37 44.95 -5.73
CA THR A 520 25.58 44.37 -4.43
C THR A 520 26.94 43.67 -4.37
N GLU A 521 27.77 44.08 -3.43
CA GLU A 521 29.06 43.44 -3.15
C GLU A 521 29.00 42.75 -1.76
N LEU A 522 29.65 41.58 -1.67
CA LEU A 522 29.82 40.84 -0.41
C LEU A 522 31.31 40.88 -0.02
N GLU A 523 31.57 41.24 1.22
CA GLU A 523 32.89 41.30 1.78
C GLU A 523 32.98 40.43 3.04
N ALA A 524 33.96 39.54 3.12
CA ALA A 524 34.30 38.83 4.35
C ALA A 524 35.09 39.76 5.26
N LEU A 525 34.61 39.94 6.48
CA LEU A 525 35.17 40.88 7.43
C LEU A 525 36.24 40.22 8.31
N ASP A 526 37.41 40.86 8.38
CA ASP A 526 38.39 40.58 9.41
C ASP A 526 37.94 41.18 10.76
N ARG A 527 38.72 41.01 11.83
CA ARG A 527 38.37 41.49 13.17
C ARG A 527 38.11 43.01 13.21
N GLU A 528 38.91 43.82 12.51
CA GLU A 528 38.75 45.27 12.46
C GLU A 528 37.51 45.68 11.65
N GLY A 529 37.28 45.02 10.50
CA GLY A 529 36.07 45.19 9.70
C GLY A 529 34.82 44.83 10.49
N ARG A 530 34.84 43.76 11.30
CA ARG A 530 33.74 43.38 12.22
C ARG A 530 33.44 44.47 13.23
N ILE A 531 34.48 45.07 13.88
CA ILE A 531 34.28 46.15 14.83
C ILE A 531 33.63 47.37 14.16
N ILE A 532 34.06 47.73 12.97
CA ILE A 532 33.49 48.84 12.19
C ILE A 532 32.00 48.53 11.84
N GLU A 533 31.71 47.36 11.34
CA GLU A 533 30.33 46.95 10.97
C GLU A 533 29.41 46.92 12.20
N LEU A 534 29.86 46.31 13.31
CA LEU A 534 29.11 46.28 14.56
C LEU A 534 28.84 47.69 15.11
N ALA A 535 29.81 48.63 14.98
CA ALA A 535 29.63 50.04 15.36
C ALA A 535 28.56 50.72 14.50
N GLN A 536 28.53 50.47 13.21
CA GLN A 536 27.49 50.98 12.31
C GLN A 536 26.10 50.40 12.66
N MET A 537 26.01 49.11 12.96
CA MET A 537 24.77 48.44 13.39
C MET A 537 24.25 48.96 14.73
N LEU A 538 25.12 49.45 15.62
CA LEU A 538 24.77 50.11 16.89
C LEU A 538 24.19 51.53 16.68
N GLY A 539 24.07 52.01 15.45
CA GLY A 539 23.48 53.31 15.13
C GLY A 539 24.42 54.49 15.29
N GLY A 540 25.75 54.26 15.31
CA GLY A 540 26.77 55.31 15.39
C GLY A 540 27.13 55.89 14.02
N GLU A 541 27.52 57.17 13.98
CA GLU A 541 28.24 57.69 12.82
C GLU A 541 29.50 56.85 12.58
N ALA A 542 29.77 56.52 11.31
CA ALA A 542 30.95 55.74 10.94
C ALA A 542 32.22 56.39 11.51
N GLY A 543 32.81 55.76 12.55
CA GLY A 543 34.04 56.26 13.15
C GLY A 543 33.91 56.96 14.52
N GLY A 544 32.71 57.02 15.15
CA GLY A 544 32.56 57.56 16.53
C GLY A 544 33.34 56.72 17.54
N ALA A 545 34.28 57.31 18.27
CA ALA A 545 35.17 56.61 19.21
C ALA A 545 34.40 55.81 20.30
N ALA A 546 33.27 56.32 20.78
CA ALA A 546 32.41 55.65 21.76
C ALA A 546 31.72 54.39 21.17
N THR A 547 31.20 54.48 19.96
CA THR A 547 30.53 53.38 19.28
C THR A 547 31.50 52.27 18.90
N LEU A 548 32.71 52.62 18.44
CA LEU A 548 33.80 51.66 18.20
C LEU A 548 34.23 50.94 19.48
N ALA A 549 34.29 51.65 20.63
CA ALA A 549 34.61 51.06 21.93
C ALA A 549 33.52 50.05 22.37
N SER A 550 32.23 50.41 22.21
CA SER A 550 31.10 49.53 22.52
C SER A 550 31.05 48.29 21.58
N ALA A 551 31.35 48.49 20.29
CA ALA A 551 31.42 47.38 19.34
C ALA A 551 32.57 46.41 19.68
N ARG A 552 33.73 46.94 20.09
CA ARG A 552 34.88 46.14 20.54
C ARG A 552 34.53 45.34 21.80
N GLU A 553 33.95 45.99 22.82
CA GLU A 553 33.51 45.33 24.03
C GLU A 553 32.50 44.22 23.76
N LEU A 554 31.53 44.45 22.85
CA LEU A 554 30.54 43.44 22.45
C LEU A 554 31.21 42.21 21.80
N LEU A 555 32.16 42.43 20.88
CA LEU A 555 32.91 41.37 20.23
C LEU A 555 33.78 40.60 21.22
N ASP A 556 34.54 41.29 22.07
CA ASP A 556 35.41 40.68 23.09
C ASP A 556 34.62 39.81 24.07
N ARG A 557 33.44 40.27 24.51
CA ARG A 557 32.54 39.50 25.38
C ARG A 557 32.01 38.25 24.70
N ALA A 558 31.61 38.33 23.43
CA ALA A 558 31.14 37.18 22.68
C ALA A 558 32.28 36.16 22.46
N GLU A 559 33.50 36.62 22.14
CA GLU A 559 34.67 35.76 21.98
C GLU A 559 35.07 35.07 23.29
N ALA A 560 35.07 35.81 24.45
CA ALA A 560 35.34 35.24 25.76
C ALA A 560 34.36 34.14 26.13
N TRP A 561 33.03 34.39 25.96
CA TRP A 561 32.00 33.42 26.23
C TRP A 561 32.16 32.15 25.35
N ARG A 562 32.45 32.29 24.04
CA ARG A 562 32.72 31.16 23.16
C ARG A 562 33.92 30.33 23.60
N GLY A 563 34.98 31.02 24.09
CA GLY A 563 36.18 30.37 24.64
C GLY A 563 35.89 29.53 25.88
N GLU A 564 35.06 30.06 26.81
CA GLU A 564 34.63 29.32 28.00
C GLU A 564 33.82 28.08 27.67
N VAL A 565 32.83 28.21 26.78
CA VAL A 565 31.98 27.08 26.35
C VAL A 565 32.78 26.02 25.58
N ALA A 566 33.78 26.43 24.79
CA ALA A 566 34.64 25.49 24.05
C ALA A 566 35.57 24.67 24.97
N GLN A 567 35.87 25.12 26.18
CA GLN A 567 36.70 24.43 27.16
C GLN A 567 35.89 23.46 28.05
N THR A 568 34.57 23.66 28.16
CA THR A 568 33.70 22.89 29.07
C THR A 568 32.89 21.80 28.35
N GLY A 569 32.82 21.76 27.03
CA GLY A 569 32.15 20.79 26.20
C GLY A 569 33.09 20.02 25.27
#